data_989c7f1db315590e3fd16b653029fd0e
#
_entry.id   989c7f1db315590e3fd16b653029fd0e
#
_cell.length_a   1.000
_cell.length_b   1.000
_cell.length_c   1.000
_cell.angle_alpha   90.00
_cell.angle_beta   90.00
_cell.angle_gamma   90.00
#
_symmetry.space_group_name_H-M   'P 1'
#
loop_
_entity.id
_entity.type
_entity.pdbx_description
1 polymer ?
#
loop_
_entity_poly.entity_id
_entity_poly.type
_entity_poly.pdbx_seq_one_letter_code
_entity_poly.pdbx_strand_id
1 'polypeptide(L)'
;MGIKTYRPYTPSRRQMTGSDFSEITKTTPEKSLLAPKSRQAGRNNQGKITVRHRGGGAKKKYRIIDFKRRKDNIHATVLGIEYDPNRTANIALICYEDGEKAYIIAPEGLTDGMTVMNGPEAEVKIGNCLPLAQIPVGTQIHNIELHPGKGGQMVRSAGNSAQLMAKEGKYATLRLPSGEMRMVPLKCRATIGVIGNGDHNLVNIGKAGRKRHMGVRPTVRGSVMNPNDHPHGGGEGRAPIGRPGPCTPWGKPALGLKTRKKNNKSNKMIVRRRDGKALAK
;
A
#
# COMPACT_ATOMS: atom_id res chain seq x y z
N MET A 1 10.97 14.62 -1.84
CA MET A 1 10.16 14.63 -3.08
C MET A 1 9.34 15.90 -3.11
N GLY A 2 9.22 16.57 -4.25
CA GLY A 2 8.48 17.81 -4.38
C GLY A 2 7.07 17.62 -4.93
N ILE A 3 6.18 18.53 -4.58
CA ILE A 3 4.84 18.60 -5.14
C ILE A 3 4.81 19.69 -6.22
N LYS A 4 4.51 19.29 -7.45
CA LYS A 4 4.31 20.22 -8.56
C LYS A 4 2.92 20.85 -8.48
N THR A 5 2.84 22.18 -8.46
CA THR A 5 1.62 22.96 -8.62
C THR A 5 1.43 23.37 -10.07
N TYR A 6 0.21 23.70 -10.45
CA TYR A 6 -0.14 24.12 -11.80
C TYR A 6 -0.69 25.54 -11.81
N ARG A 7 -0.47 26.28 -12.89
CA ARG A 7 -1.08 27.61 -13.09
C ARG A 7 -2.60 27.50 -13.13
N PRO A 8 -3.34 28.43 -12.48
CA PRO A 8 -4.80 28.32 -12.27
C PRO A 8 -5.62 28.77 -13.48
N TYR A 9 -5.36 28.22 -14.67
CA TYR A 9 -6.10 28.58 -15.88
C TYR A 9 -7.57 28.10 -15.90
N THR A 10 -7.87 27.02 -15.17
CA THR A 10 -9.21 26.44 -15.09
C THR A 10 -9.55 26.08 -13.64
N PRO A 11 -10.87 25.95 -13.29
CA PRO A 11 -11.27 25.56 -11.94
C PRO A 11 -10.59 24.27 -11.45
N SER A 12 -10.41 23.29 -12.33
CA SER A 12 -9.72 22.03 -11.99
C SER A 12 -8.24 22.23 -11.68
N ARG A 13 -7.56 23.06 -12.47
CA ARG A 13 -6.13 23.32 -12.29
C ARG A 13 -5.80 24.17 -11.08
N ARG A 14 -6.73 24.97 -10.60
CA ARG A 14 -6.55 25.82 -9.42
C ARG A 14 -6.12 25.05 -8.19
N GLN A 15 -6.64 23.84 -8.01
CA GLN A 15 -6.38 22.98 -6.85
C GLN A 15 -5.56 21.73 -7.19
N MET A 16 -5.28 21.50 -8.48
CA MET A 16 -4.57 20.30 -8.92
C MET A 16 -3.11 20.38 -8.54
N THR A 17 -2.60 19.28 -8.00
CA THR A 17 -1.17 19.08 -7.80
C THR A 17 -0.71 17.75 -8.40
N GLY A 18 0.57 17.53 -8.48
CA GLY A 18 1.17 16.29 -8.96
C GLY A 18 2.52 16.04 -8.31
N SER A 19 3.05 14.84 -8.44
CA SER A 19 4.44 14.58 -8.12
C SER A 19 5.35 15.26 -9.14
N ASP A 20 6.50 15.77 -8.71
CA ASP A 20 7.55 16.31 -9.59
C ASP A 20 8.43 15.21 -10.21
N PHE A 21 8.32 13.97 -9.68
CA PHE A 21 9.12 12.81 -10.09
C PHE A 21 10.64 12.98 -9.93
N SER A 22 11.10 13.87 -9.06
CA SER A 22 12.53 14.18 -8.87
C SER A 22 13.37 12.98 -8.42
N GLU A 23 12.77 12.01 -7.70
CA GLU A 23 13.45 10.78 -7.26
C GLU A 23 13.60 9.73 -8.37
N ILE A 24 12.90 9.88 -9.50
CA ILE A 24 12.92 8.89 -10.57
C ILE A 24 14.11 9.13 -11.47
N THR A 25 15.01 8.16 -11.51
CA THR A 25 16.23 8.21 -12.33
C THR A 25 16.08 7.44 -13.63
N LYS A 26 15.21 6.43 -13.66
CA LYS A 26 14.96 5.58 -14.82
C LYS A 26 13.49 5.57 -15.23
N THR A 27 13.20 5.93 -16.48
CA THR A 27 11.84 6.05 -17.01
C THR A 27 11.36 4.80 -17.76
N THR A 28 12.28 4.01 -18.31
CA THR A 28 11.95 2.81 -19.09
C THR A 28 12.03 1.56 -18.23
N PRO A 29 10.91 0.80 -18.08
CA PRO A 29 10.91 -0.40 -17.26
C PRO A 29 11.67 -1.56 -17.93
N GLU A 30 12.24 -2.45 -17.12
CA GLU A 30 12.87 -3.68 -17.57
C GLU A 30 11.82 -4.63 -18.15
N LYS A 31 12.00 -5.01 -19.44
CA LYS A 31 11.01 -5.77 -20.20
C LYS A 31 10.80 -7.18 -19.65
N SER A 32 11.84 -7.85 -19.18
CA SER A 32 11.81 -9.19 -18.61
C SER A 32 10.98 -9.29 -17.32
N LEU A 33 10.88 -8.17 -16.57
CA LEU A 33 10.15 -8.08 -15.31
C LEU A 33 8.73 -7.52 -15.47
N LEU A 34 8.19 -7.46 -16.70
CA LEU A 34 6.83 -6.98 -16.98
C LEU A 34 5.88 -8.15 -17.27
N ALA A 35 4.76 -8.19 -16.57
CA ALA A 35 3.67 -9.11 -16.83
C ALA A 35 2.42 -8.41 -17.34
N PRO A 36 1.60 -9.05 -18.18
CA PRO A 36 0.30 -8.53 -18.55
C PRO A 36 -0.61 -8.43 -17.33
N LYS A 37 -1.43 -7.37 -17.28
CA LYS A 37 -2.39 -7.19 -16.19
C LYS A 37 -3.80 -7.14 -16.77
N SER A 38 -4.59 -8.19 -16.52
CA SER A 38 -6.01 -8.23 -16.88
C SER A 38 -6.83 -7.25 -16.02
N ARG A 39 -7.91 -6.73 -16.60
CA ARG A 39 -8.84 -5.83 -15.90
C ARG A 39 -10.02 -6.66 -15.38
N GLN A 40 -10.12 -6.80 -14.08
CA GLN A 40 -11.24 -7.50 -13.44
C GLN A 40 -12.46 -6.58 -13.22
N ALA A 41 -12.28 -5.26 -13.27
CA ALA A 41 -13.33 -4.26 -13.08
C ALA A 41 -14.23 -4.50 -11.83
N GLY A 42 -13.63 -4.98 -10.74
CA GLY A 42 -14.31 -5.27 -9.48
C GLY A 42 -15.18 -6.54 -9.51
N ARG A 43 -15.01 -7.42 -10.50
CA ARG A 43 -15.72 -8.69 -10.62
C ARG A 43 -14.92 -9.85 -10.03
N ASN A 44 -15.63 -10.84 -9.47
CA ASN A 44 -15.04 -12.10 -8.99
C ASN A 44 -14.87 -13.11 -10.15
N ASN A 45 -14.46 -14.34 -9.82
CA ASN A 45 -14.31 -15.44 -10.78
C ASN A 45 -15.63 -15.87 -11.45
N GLN A 46 -16.79 -15.57 -10.83
CA GLN A 46 -18.13 -15.83 -11.39
C GLN A 46 -18.67 -14.64 -12.23
N GLY A 47 -17.86 -13.59 -12.46
CA GLY A 47 -18.27 -12.39 -13.18
C GLY A 47 -19.18 -11.43 -12.39
N LYS A 48 -19.52 -11.74 -11.14
CA LYS A 48 -20.35 -10.88 -10.28
C LYS A 48 -19.55 -9.73 -9.70
N ILE A 49 -20.16 -8.53 -9.66
CA ILE A 49 -19.52 -7.35 -9.05
C ILE A 49 -19.46 -7.51 -7.55
N THR A 50 -18.24 -7.62 -7.01
CA THR A 50 -17.96 -7.69 -5.57
C THR A 50 -17.39 -6.38 -5.02
N VAL A 51 -16.73 -5.59 -5.87
CA VAL A 51 -16.24 -4.24 -5.55
C VAL A 51 -16.81 -3.27 -6.57
N ARG A 52 -17.79 -2.47 -6.13
CA ARG A 52 -18.44 -1.47 -6.99
C ARG A 52 -17.50 -0.33 -7.38
N HIS A 53 -17.86 0.40 -8.44
CA HIS A 53 -17.19 1.62 -8.90
C HIS A 53 -15.72 1.39 -9.31
N ARG A 54 -15.41 0.24 -9.90
CA ARG A 54 -14.10 -0.09 -10.47
C ARG A 54 -14.20 -0.37 -11.96
N GLY A 55 -13.16 0.03 -12.71
CA GLY A 55 -13.06 -0.24 -14.16
C GLY A 55 -12.77 1.02 -14.99
N GLY A 56 -12.50 0.82 -16.27
CA GLY A 56 -12.27 1.90 -17.25
C GLY A 56 -10.99 2.72 -17.04
N GLY A 57 -10.03 2.23 -16.27
CA GLY A 57 -8.75 2.91 -16.06
C GLY A 57 -7.77 2.78 -17.23
N ALA A 58 -6.65 3.49 -17.18
CA ALA A 58 -5.57 3.39 -18.15
C ALA A 58 -5.00 1.93 -18.20
N LYS A 59 -4.55 1.51 -19.38
CA LYS A 59 -3.88 0.22 -19.55
C LYS A 59 -2.53 0.23 -18.81
N LYS A 60 -2.27 -0.79 -17.99
CA LYS A 60 -1.07 -0.89 -17.16
C LYS A 60 -0.46 -2.28 -17.31
N LYS A 61 0.87 -2.36 -17.33
CA LYS A 61 1.60 -3.62 -17.16
C LYS A 61 1.96 -3.77 -15.68
N TYR A 62 1.97 -4.99 -15.17
CA TYR A 62 2.42 -5.29 -13.81
C TYR A 62 3.94 -5.39 -13.77
N ARG A 63 4.58 -4.82 -12.75
CA ARG A 63 6.00 -5.02 -12.44
C ARG A 63 6.11 -6.16 -11.46
N ILE A 64 6.90 -7.17 -11.80
CA ILE A 64 7.17 -8.32 -10.91
C ILE A 64 8.13 -7.83 -9.84
N ILE A 65 7.64 -7.70 -8.61
CA ILE A 65 8.44 -7.26 -7.47
C ILE A 65 8.88 -8.47 -6.66
N ASP A 66 10.14 -8.51 -6.29
CA ASP A 66 10.65 -9.51 -5.38
C ASP A 66 10.31 -9.14 -3.92
N PHE A 67 9.16 -9.64 -3.47
CA PHE A 67 8.74 -9.50 -2.07
C PHE A 67 9.39 -10.55 -1.15
N LYS A 68 10.00 -11.58 -1.72
CA LYS A 68 10.55 -12.70 -0.95
C LYS A 68 12.01 -12.50 -0.57
N ARG A 69 12.75 -11.77 -1.42
CA ARG A 69 14.17 -11.47 -1.19
C ARG A 69 14.97 -12.72 -0.80
N ARG A 70 14.90 -13.77 -1.64
CA ARG A 70 15.45 -15.10 -1.34
C ARG A 70 16.95 -15.27 -1.54
N LYS A 71 17.58 -14.39 -2.32
CA LYS A 71 19.00 -14.45 -2.59
C LYS A 71 19.76 -13.89 -1.38
N ASP A 72 20.14 -14.79 -0.47
CA ASP A 72 20.87 -14.42 0.74
C ASP A 72 22.36 -14.24 0.45
N ASN A 73 23.00 -13.29 1.13
CA ASN A 73 24.44 -13.01 1.13
C ASN A 73 25.03 -12.69 -0.26
N ILE A 74 24.19 -12.30 -1.23
CA ILE A 74 24.62 -11.82 -2.54
C ILE A 74 24.36 -10.32 -2.62
N HIS A 75 25.37 -9.56 -2.95
CA HIS A 75 25.24 -8.13 -3.16
C HIS A 75 24.46 -7.84 -4.45
N ALA A 76 23.66 -6.78 -4.40
CA ALA A 76 22.96 -6.27 -5.56
C ALA A 76 23.16 -4.76 -5.65
N THR A 77 23.47 -4.25 -6.83
CA THR A 77 23.62 -2.82 -7.10
C THR A 77 22.31 -2.23 -7.60
N VAL A 78 21.95 -1.06 -7.11
CA VAL A 78 20.79 -0.28 -7.57
C VAL A 78 21.11 0.34 -8.93
N LEU A 79 20.38 -0.04 -9.97
CA LEU A 79 20.52 0.47 -11.33
C LEU A 79 19.67 1.71 -11.62
N GLY A 80 18.61 1.92 -10.83
CA GLY A 80 17.73 3.06 -11.01
C GLY A 80 16.43 2.95 -10.25
N ILE A 81 15.82 4.12 -9.99
CA ILE A 81 14.50 4.22 -9.36
C ILE A 81 13.46 4.49 -10.44
N GLU A 82 12.37 3.72 -10.43
CA GLU A 82 11.33 3.74 -11.45
C GLU A 82 9.94 4.00 -10.85
N TYR A 83 9.08 4.60 -11.66
CA TYR A 83 7.65 4.76 -11.35
C TYR A 83 6.89 3.47 -11.62
N ASP A 84 6.07 3.00 -10.66
CA ASP A 84 5.14 1.89 -10.86
C ASP A 84 3.67 2.38 -10.80
N PRO A 85 2.89 2.27 -11.90
CA PRO A 85 1.48 2.66 -11.92
C PRO A 85 0.56 1.74 -11.12
N ASN A 86 1.08 0.64 -10.54
CA ASN A 86 0.29 -0.33 -9.78
C ASN A 86 0.31 -0.09 -8.28
N ARG A 87 1.24 0.73 -7.79
CA ARG A 87 1.41 1.05 -6.37
C ARG A 87 1.68 2.52 -6.14
N THR A 88 1.61 2.95 -4.91
CA THR A 88 1.89 4.34 -4.52
C THR A 88 3.38 4.60 -4.33
N ALA A 89 4.15 3.59 -3.93
CA ALA A 89 5.59 3.65 -3.75
C ALA A 89 6.33 3.54 -5.09
N ASN A 90 7.48 4.22 -5.21
CA ASN A 90 8.44 3.97 -6.28
C ASN A 90 9.10 2.60 -6.09
N ILE A 91 9.69 2.08 -7.16
CA ILE A 91 10.42 0.80 -7.16
C ILE A 91 11.85 1.04 -7.58
N ALA A 92 12.78 0.23 -7.08
CA ALA A 92 14.16 0.25 -7.49
C ALA A 92 14.48 -1.01 -8.30
N LEU A 93 15.13 -0.84 -9.45
CA LEU A 93 15.71 -1.94 -10.21
C LEU A 93 17.08 -2.23 -9.62
N ILE A 94 17.28 -3.45 -9.18
CA ILE A 94 18.57 -3.95 -8.68
C ILE A 94 19.13 -5.02 -9.61
N CYS A 95 20.45 -5.12 -9.67
CA CYS A 95 21.18 -6.18 -10.37
C CYS A 95 22.08 -6.89 -9.35
N TYR A 96 21.85 -8.18 -9.16
CA TYR A 96 22.72 -9.01 -8.35
C TYR A 96 24.07 -9.26 -9.04
N GLU A 97 25.09 -9.64 -8.28
CA GLU A 97 26.43 -9.97 -8.83
C GLU A 97 26.40 -11.10 -9.85
N ASP A 98 25.40 -11.99 -9.78
CA ASP A 98 25.16 -13.06 -10.75
C ASP A 98 24.47 -12.58 -12.05
N GLY A 99 24.22 -11.28 -12.20
CA GLY A 99 23.57 -10.68 -13.38
C GLY A 99 22.05 -10.72 -13.37
N GLU A 100 21.38 -11.38 -12.39
CA GLU A 100 19.93 -11.40 -12.31
C GLU A 100 19.41 -10.04 -11.85
N LYS A 101 18.42 -9.52 -12.58
CA LYS A 101 17.74 -8.28 -12.24
C LYS A 101 16.45 -8.56 -11.48
N ALA A 102 16.14 -7.71 -10.50
CA ALA A 102 14.90 -7.76 -9.73
C ALA A 102 14.38 -6.36 -9.40
N TYR A 103 13.07 -6.23 -9.21
CA TYR A 103 12.49 -5.02 -8.61
C TYR A 103 12.28 -5.19 -7.12
N ILE A 104 12.60 -4.16 -6.37
CA ILE A 104 12.28 -4.02 -4.95
C ILE A 104 11.48 -2.75 -4.71
N ILE A 105 10.82 -2.62 -3.55
CA ILE A 105 10.23 -1.34 -3.14
C ILE A 105 11.37 -0.39 -2.81
N ALA A 106 11.36 0.82 -3.36
CA ALA A 106 12.38 1.82 -3.09
C ALA A 106 12.14 2.47 -1.71
N PRO A 107 13.05 2.30 -0.74
CA PRO A 107 13.04 3.09 0.48
C PRO A 107 13.52 4.51 0.21
N GLU A 108 13.16 5.42 1.11
CA GLU A 108 13.64 6.79 1.13
C GLU A 108 15.16 6.81 1.34
N GLY A 109 15.85 7.66 0.58
CA GLY A 109 17.31 7.78 0.66
C GLY A 109 18.08 6.72 -0.15
N LEU A 110 17.40 5.80 -0.85
CA LEU A 110 18.07 4.89 -1.78
C LEU A 110 18.39 5.63 -3.07
N THR A 111 19.63 5.56 -3.53
CA THR A 111 20.12 6.18 -4.77
C THR A 111 20.79 5.16 -5.69
N ASP A 112 20.95 5.54 -6.94
CA ASP A 112 21.63 4.72 -7.95
C ASP A 112 23.08 4.46 -7.53
N GLY A 113 23.58 3.27 -7.80
CA GLY A 113 24.92 2.81 -7.43
C GLY A 113 25.04 2.29 -5.99
N MET A 114 24.06 2.49 -5.11
CA MET A 114 24.08 1.88 -3.79
C MET A 114 23.98 0.37 -3.87
N THR A 115 24.64 -0.32 -2.94
CA THR A 115 24.56 -1.77 -2.79
C THR A 115 23.52 -2.15 -1.74
N VAL A 116 22.74 -3.19 -2.02
CA VAL A 116 21.78 -3.78 -1.09
C VAL A 116 22.03 -5.28 -0.98
N MET A 117 21.84 -5.84 0.20
CA MET A 117 22.03 -7.26 0.48
C MET A 117 20.85 -7.82 1.25
N ASN A 118 20.63 -9.12 1.09
CA ASN A 118 19.61 -9.87 1.83
C ASN A 118 20.29 -10.92 2.70
N GLY A 119 19.64 -11.32 3.78
CA GLY A 119 20.09 -12.44 4.58
C GLY A 119 20.52 -12.07 5.98
N PRO A 120 20.96 -13.07 6.75
CA PRO A 120 21.33 -12.87 8.14
C PRO A 120 22.63 -12.09 8.33
N GLU A 121 23.53 -12.11 7.34
CA GLU A 121 24.82 -11.41 7.41
C GLU A 121 24.75 -9.98 6.88
N ALA A 122 23.57 -9.55 6.39
CA ALA A 122 23.40 -8.21 5.86
C ALA A 122 23.54 -7.16 6.97
N GLU A 123 24.24 -6.07 6.68
CA GLU A 123 24.34 -4.94 7.57
C GLU A 123 23.00 -4.21 7.75
N VAL A 124 22.85 -3.48 8.86
CA VAL A 124 21.67 -2.68 9.16
C VAL A 124 21.74 -1.36 8.37
N LYS A 125 21.63 -1.45 7.03
CA LYS A 125 21.61 -0.31 6.09
C LYS A 125 20.27 -0.23 5.35
N ILE A 126 19.94 0.97 4.86
CA ILE A 126 18.69 1.23 4.10
C ILE A 126 18.64 0.32 2.87
N GLY A 127 17.49 -0.36 2.67
CA GLY A 127 17.28 -1.26 1.54
C GLY A 127 17.67 -2.72 1.80
N ASN A 128 18.46 -3.01 2.83
CA ASN A 128 18.83 -4.37 3.20
C ASN A 128 17.66 -5.11 3.85
N CYS A 129 17.56 -6.41 3.58
CA CYS A 129 16.49 -7.26 4.07
C CYS A 129 17.04 -8.31 5.02
N LEU A 130 16.64 -8.24 6.30
CA LEU A 130 17.13 -9.10 7.37
C LEU A 130 15.99 -9.82 8.09
N PRO A 131 16.27 -10.93 8.77
CA PRO A 131 15.38 -11.48 9.78
C PRO A 131 15.17 -10.48 10.94
N LEU A 132 13.95 -10.40 11.47
CA LEU A 132 13.62 -9.49 12.58
C LEU A 132 14.49 -9.73 13.83
N ALA A 133 14.99 -10.96 13.99
CA ALA A 133 15.91 -11.29 15.07
C ALA A 133 17.17 -10.42 15.09
N GLN A 134 17.68 -10.05 13.92
CA GLN A 134 18.95 -9.32 13.77
C GLN A 134 18.79 -7.80 13.69
N ILE A 135 17.57 -7.31 13.41
CA ILE A 135 17.31 -5.87 13.31
C ILE A 135 17.28 -5.25 14.71
N PRO A 136 18.04 -4.19 15.02
CA PRO A 136 17.99 -3.53 16.33
C PRO A 136 16.61 -3.00 16.69
N VAL A 137 16.27 -2.99 17.97
CA VAL A 137 15.05 -2.37 18.51
C VAL A 137 15.09 -0.86 18.23
N GLY A 138 13.94 -0.26 17.92
CA GLY A 138 13.81 1.15 17.54
C GLY A 138 13.92 1.39 16.03
N THR A 139 14.46 0.45 15.25
CA THR A 139 14.66 0.62 13.81
C THR A 139 13.33 0.71 13.07
N GLN A 140 13.29 1.59 12.06
CA GLN A 140 12.17 1.68 11.11
C GLN A 140 12.36 0.66 9.99
N ILE A 141 11.30 -0.08 9.71
CA ILE A 141 11.29 -1.19 8.77
C ILE A 141 10.04 -1.16 7.88
N HIS A 142 10.14 -1.75 6.71
CA HIS A 142 9.03 -1.89 5.76
C HIS A 142 9.05 -3.28 5.10
N ASN A 143 8.08 -3.55 4.23
CA ASN A 143 7.97 -4.81 3.48
C ASN A 143 8.08 -6.05 4.38
N ILE A 144 7.30 -6.08 5.46
CA ILE A 144 7.42 -7.05 6.56
C ILE A 144 6.65 -8.32 6.23
N GLU A 145 7.26 -9.47 6.45
CA GLU A 145 6.60 -10.77 6.38
C GLU A 145 5.67 -11.01 7.58
N LEU A 146 4.59 -11.76 7.35
CA LEU A 146 3.71 -12.29 8.41
C LEU A 146 4.03 -13.73 8.76
N HIS A 147 4.55 -14.47 7.80
CA HIS A 147 4.97 -15.86 7.94
C HIS A 147 6.33 -16.02 7.25
N PRO A 148 7.27 -16.72 7.85
CA PRO A 148 8.61 -16.89 7.28
C PRO A 148 8.58 -17.43 5.85
N GLY A 149 9.33 -16.83 4.93
CA GLY A 149 9.48 -17.25 3.54
C GLY A 149 8.27 -16.97 2.63
N LYS A 150 7.18 -16.40 3.15
CA LYS A 150 6.01 -16.05 2.34
C LYS A 150 6.20 -14.77 1.51
N GLY A 151 7.14 -13.95 1.88
CA GLY A 151 7.39 -12.63 1.31
C GLY A 151 6.68 -11.51 2.06
N GLY A 152 7.15 -10.28 1.89
CA GLY A 152 6.62 -9.11 2.57
C GLY A 152 5.15 -8.86 2.24
N GLN A 153 4.34 -8.64 3.26
CA GLN A 153 2.89 -8.45 3.15
C GLN A 153 2.41 -7.15 3.78
N MET A 154 3.12 -6.64 4.79
CA MET A 154 2.75 -5.42 5.52
C MET A 154 3.69 -4.27 5.17
N VAL A 155 3.20 -3.04 5.37
CA VAL A 155 3.97 -1.80 5.20
C VAL A 155 4.65 -1.74 3.84
N ARG A 156 3.85 -1.54 2.77
CA ARG A 156 4.31 -1.50 1.38
C ARG A 156 3.85 -0.26 0.61
N SER A 157 3.14 0.65 1.27
CA SER A 157 2.64 1.87 0.66
C SER A 157 3.60 3.03 0.87
N ALA A 158 3.59 4.00 -0.03
CA ALA A 158 4.44 5.20 0.02
C ALA A 158 4.43 5.91 1.38
N GLY A 159 5.59 6.35 1.83
CA GLY A 159 5.77 7.10 3.07
C GLY A 159 5.50 6.31 4.36
N ASN A 160 5.29 4.99 4.29
CA ASN A 160 4.99 4.19 5.47
C ASN A 160 6.22 3.44 5.98
N SER A 161 6.29 3.33 7.31
CA SER A 161 7.22 2.47 8.03
C SER A 161 6.53 1.84 9.23
N ALA A 162 7.05 0.75 9.74
CA ALA A 162 6.74 0.21 11.06
C ALA A 162 7.98 0.29 11.93
N GLN A 163 7.80 0.44 13.22
CA GLN A 163 8.90 0.46 14.18
C GLN A 163 8.99 -0.86 14.93
N LEU A 164 10.19 -1.43 15.04
CA LEU A 164 10.46 -2.58 15.87
C LEU A 164 10.56 -2.12 17.33
N MET A 165 9.58 -2.50 18.16
CA MET A 165 9.47 -2.00 19.54
C MET A 165 10.19 -2.91 20.56
N ALA A 166 10.04 -4.22 20.40
CA ALA A 166 10.61 -5.21 21.33
C ALA A 166 10.79 -6.56 20.66
N LYS A 167 11.62 -7.40 21.24
CA LYS A 167 11.80 -8.81 20.88
C LYS A 167 11.64 -9.65 22.13
N GLU A 168 10.67 -10.56 22.14
CA GLU A 168 10.33 -11.39 23.29
C GLU A 168 10.12 -12.83 22.85
N GLY A 169 10.88 -13.75 23.40
CA GLY A 169 10.82 -15.17 23.08
C GLY A 169 10.95 -15.44 21.57
N LYS A 170 9.88 -15.91 20.93
CA LYS A 170 9.84 -16.24 19.49
C LYS A 170 9.27 -15.12 18.61
N TYR A 171 8.89 -13.98 19.20
CA TYR A 171 8.16 -12.91 18.51
C TYR A 171 8.85 -11.56 18.63
N ALA A 172 8.66 -10.75 17.60
CA ALA A 172 8.96 -9.32 17.58
C ALA A 172 7.65 -8.53 17.68
N THR A 173 7.61 -7.51 18.52
CA THR A 173 6.48 -6.57 18.63
C THR A 173 6.74 -5.38 17.73
N LEU A 174 5.83 -5.16 16.77
CA LEU A 174 5.90 -4.09 15.79
C LEU A 174 4.79 -3.06 16.01
N ARG A 175 5.14 -1.78 15.96
CA ARG A 175 4.20 -0.67 15.86
C ARG A 175 3.96 -0.37 14.39
N LEU A 176 2.75 -0.64 13.92
CA LEU A 176 2.34 -0.41 12.52
C LEU A 176 1.97 1.05 12.25
N PRO A 177 1.93 1.51 10.99
CA PRO A 177 1.50 2.87 10.63
C PRO A 177 0.10 3.24 11.13
N SER A 178 -0.77 2.26 11.34
CA SER A 178 -2.11 2.45 11.90
C SER A 178 -2.12 2.73 13.41
N GLY A 179 -0.97 2.61 14.10
CA GLY A 179 -0.86 2.65 15.57
C GLY A 179 -1.10 1.29 16.24
N GLU A 180 -1.50 0.25 15.49
CA GLU A 180 -1.66 -1.10 16.04
C GLU A 180 -0.30 -1.69 16.42
N MET A 181 -0.21 -2.28 17.61
CA MET A 181 0.94 -3.07 18.05
C MET A 181 0.66 -4.55 17.82
N ARG A 182 1.53 -5.19 17.06
CA ARG A 182 1.34 -6.57 16.61
C ARG A 182 2.61 -7.39 16.76
N MET A 183 2.43 -8.63 17.17
CA MET A 183 3.50 -9.63 17.22
C MET A 183 3.68 -10.30 15.85
N VAL A 184 4.95 -10.53 15.49
CA VAL A 184 5.36 -11.24 14.27
C VAL A 184 6.51 -12.18 14.64
N PRO A 185 6.58 -13.41 14.11
CA PRO A 185 7.68 -14.31 14.40
C PRO A 185 9.06 -13.71 14.07
N LEU A 186 10.05 -13.89 14.94
CA LEU A 186 11.42 -13.36 14.76
C LEU A 186 12.11 -13.86 13.48
N LYS A 187 11.72 -15.04 12.97
CA LYS A 187 12.22 -15.60 11.71
C LYS A 187 11.71 -14.88 10.46
N CYS A 188 10.66 -14.03 10.58
CA CYS A 188 10.14 -13.23 9.47
C CYS A 188 11.14 -12.16 9.08
N ARG A 189 11.21 -11.85 7.79
CA ARG A 189 12.10 -10.84 7.23
C ARG A 189 11.40 -9.50 7.12
N ALA A 190 12.18 -8.44 7.17
CA ALA A 190 11.77 -7.08 6.89
C ALA A 190 12.90 -6.31 6.22
N THR A 191 12.56 -5.29 5.47
CA THR A 191 13.52 -4.38 4.83
C THR A 191 13.69 -3.14 5.69
N ILE A 192 14.92 -2.66 5.85
CA ILE A 192 15.27 -1.50 6.67
C ILE A 192 14.95 -0.20 5.95
N GLY A 193 14.41 0.76 6.67
CA GLY A 193 14.11 2.11 6.22
C GLY A 193 12.61 2.40 6.06
N VAL A 194 12.29 3.62 5.69
CA VAL A 194 10.95 4.13 5.36
C VAL A 194 10.75 4.00 3.86
N ILE A 195 9.54 3.75 3.40
CA ILE A 195 9.24 3.70 1.96
C ILE A 195 9.26 5.13 1.39
N GLY A 196 9.91 5.32 0.26
CA GLY A 196 9.96 6.59 -0.47
C GLY A 196 8.59 7.09 -0.95
N ASN A 197 8.57 8.22 -1.66
CA ASN A 197 7.37 8.89 -2.14
C ASN A 197 6.39 9.32 -1.02
N GLY A 198 6.90 9.82 0.10
CA GLY A 198 6.11 10.19 1.28
C GLY A 198 5.00 11.19 0.99
N ASP A 199 5.21 12.13 0.07
CA ASP A 199 4.27 13.19 -0.30
C ASP A 199 3.11 12.72 -1.19
N HIS A 200 3.05 11.43 -1.55
CA HIS A 200 2.00 10.87 -2.40
C HIS A 200 0.57 11.22 -1.93
N ASN A 201 0.35 11.24 -0.62
CA ASN A 201 -0.95 11.52 -0.03
C ASN A 201 -1.34 13.01 -0.11
N LEU A 202 -0.39 13.91 -0.33
CA LEU A 202 -0.59 15.34 -0.44
C LEU A 202 -1.01 15.76 -1.86
N VAL A 203 -0.91 14.84 -2.84
CA VAL A 203 -1.28 15.09 -4.23
C VAL A 203 -2.79 15.25 -4.38
N ASN A 204 -3.24 16.42 -4.82
CA ASN A 204 -4.63 16.70 -5.16
C ASN A 204 -4.90 16.36 -6.63
N ILE A 205 -5.82 15.42 -6.86
CA ILE A 205 -6.18 14.94 -8.20
C ILE A 205 -6.85 16.04 -9.05
N GLY A 206 -7.61 16.94 -8.44
CA GLY A 206 -8.20 18.14 -9.03
C GLY A 206 -9.38 17.90 -9.97
N LYS A 207 -9.50 16.78 -10.67
CA LYS A 207 -10.61 16.51 -11.63
C LYS A 207 -11.06 15.05 -11.66
N ALA A 208 -12.34 14.85 -11.97
CA ALA A 208 -12.96 13.53 -12.07
C ALA A 208 -12.32 12.65 -13.16
N GLY A 209 -11.89 13.22 -14.29
CA GLY A 209 -11.23 12.49 -15.37
C GLY A 209 -9.94 11.80 -14.92
N ARG A 210 -9.15 12.43 -14.05
CA ARG A 210 -7.95 11.80 -13.46
C ARG A 210 -8.29 10.58 -12.60
N LYS A 211 -9.37 10.65 -11.79
CA LYS A 211 -9.92 9.50 -11.06
C LYS A 211 -10.38 8.39 -12.00
N ARG A 212 -11.02 8.76 -13.13
CA ARG A 212 -11.44 7.79 -14.17
C ARG A 212 -10.24 7.04 -14.75
N HIS A 213 -9.15 7.71 -15.07
CA HIS A 213 -7.91 7.08 -15.55
C HIS A 213 -7.28 6.15 -14.50
N MET A 214 -7.47 6.41 -13.22
CA MET A 214 -7.06 5.51 -12.13
C MET A 214 -7.95 4.27 -11.99
N GLY A 215 -9.03 4.17 -12.74
CA GLY A 215 -9.97 3.05 -12.72
C GLY A 215 -11.09 3.18 -11.69
N VAL A 216 -11.33 4.39 -11.18
CA VAL A 216 -12.44 4.68 -10.26
C VAL A 216 -13.61 5.22 -11.06
N ARG A 217 -14.73 4.51 -11.06
CA ARG A 217 -15.98 4.95 -11.70
C ARG A 217 -16.77 5.89 -10.80
N PRO A 218 -17.64 6.75 -11.36
CA PRO A 218 -18.52 7.61 -10.57
C PRO A 218 -19.39 6.82 -9.59
N THR A 219 -19.71 7.45 -8.47
CA THR A 219 -20.61 6.90 -7.44
C THR A 219 -21.86 7.76 -7.39
N VAL A 220 -23.02 7.11 -7.43
CA VAL A 220 -24.33 7.75 -7.27
C VAL A 220 -24.76 7.65 -5.81
N ARG A 221 -25.28 8.74 -5.23
CA ARG A 221 -25.81 8.76 -3.85
C ARG A 221 -27.10 7.94 -3.79
N GLY A 222 -27.32 7.24 -2.66
CA GLY A 222 -28.55 6.48 -2.44
C GLY A 222 -29.81 7.36 -2.44
N SER A 223 -29.72 8.62 -2.01
CA SER A 223 -30.84 9.57 -1.95
C SER A 223 -31.38 10.04 -3.31
N VAL A 224 -30.68 9.75 -4.42
CA VAL A 224 -31.13 10.06 -5.79
C VAL A 224 -31.55 8.80 -6.54
N MET A 225 -31.68 7.68 -5.85
CA MET A 225 -32.17 6.41 -6.36
C MET A 225 -33.66 6.23 -6.03
N ASN A 226 -34.28 5.23 -6.63
CA ASN A 226 -35.65 4.85 -6.28
C ASN A 226 -35.70 4.11 -4.92
N PRO A 227 -36.88 4.06 -4.25
CA PRO A 227 -37.02 3.37 -2.95
C PRO A 227 -36.66 1.89 -2.98
N ASN A 228 -36.86 1.21 -4.11
CA ASN A 228 -36.50 -0.19 -4.31
C ASN A 228 -35.01 -0.43 -4.49
N ASP A 229 -34.23 0.59 -4.91
CA ASP A 229 -32.80 0.47 -5.19
C ASP A 229 -31.94 0.79 -3.96
N HIS A 230 -32.42 1.65 -3.08
CA HIS A 230 -31.67 2.07 -1.89
C HIS A 230 -32.60 2.48 -0.74
N PRO A 231 -32.26 2.16 0.53
CA PRO A 231 -33.04 2.58 1.71
C PRO A 231 -33.21 4.09 1.87
N HIS A 232 -32.40 4.90 1.19
CA HIS A 232 -32.50 6.36 1.19
C HIS A 232 -33.20 6.90 -0.06
N GLY A 233 -33.70 6.04 -0.93
CA GLY A 233 -34.33 6.42 -2.18
C GLY A 233 -35.75 6.94 -1.98
N GLY A 234 -36.25 7.68 -2.99
CA GLY A 234 -37.59 8.27 -3.00
C GLY A 234 -37.64 9.69 -2.46
N GLY A 235 -38.85 10.26 -2.45
CA GLY A 235 -39.13 11.63 -2.06
C GLY A 235 -39.01 12.60 -3.26
N GLU A 236 -39.42 13.86 -3.03
CA GLU A 236 -39.37 14.92 -4.03
C GLU A 236 -38.13 15.79 -3.86
N GLY A 237 -37.56 16.23 -4.97
CA GLY A 237 -36.42 17.13 -5.04
C GLY A 237 -35.21 16.58 -4.29
N ARG A 238 -34.64 17.39 -3.39
CA ARG A 238 -33.51 17.00 -2.55
C ARG A 238 -33.98 16.42 -1.22
N ALA A 239 -34.48 15.18 -1.25
CA ALA A 239 -34.96 14.49 -0.06
C ALA A 239 -33.83 14.18 0.93
N PRO A 240 -34.10 14.27 2.27
CA PRO A 240 -33.18 13.83 3.31
C PRO A 240 -33.08 12.30 3.35
N ILE A 241 -32.19 11.80 4.22
CA ILE A 241 -32.00 10.35 4.42
C ILE A 241 -33.25 9.66 5.00
N GLY A 242 -34.07 10.40 5.77
CA GLY A 242 -35.32 9.89 6.37
C GLY A 242 -35.15 8.76 7.37
N ARG A 243 -33.94 8.57 7.94
CA ARG A 243 -33.63 7.52 8.90
C ARG A 243 -32.73 8.07 10.02
N PRO A 244 -32.67 7.42 11.21
CA PRO A 244 -31.82 7.85 12.31
C PRO A 244 -30.33 7.93 11.97
N GLY A 245 -29.90 7.19 10.92
CA GLY A 245 -28.52 7.20 10.44
C GLY A 245 -28.38 6.68 9.01
N PRO A 246 -27.24 6.95 8.35
CA PRO A 246 -27.03 6.51 6.98
C PRO A 246 -26.92 4.98 6.90
N CYS A 247 -27.57 4.42 5.88
CA CYS A 247 -27.58 2.99 5.61
C CYS A 247 -26.81 2.65 4.34
N THR A 248 -26.33 1.42 4.27
CA THR A 248 -25.83 0.80 3.04
C THR A 248 -27.01 0.40 2.14
N PRO A 249 -26.78 0.07 0.83
CA PRO A 249 -27.87 -0.44 -0.03
C PRO A 249 -28.60 -1.67 0.52
N TRP A 250 -27.99 -2.41 1.42
CA TRP A 250 -28.56 -3.59 2.08
C TRP A 250 -29.19 -3.29 3.44
N GLY A 251 -29.42 -2.02 3.79
CA GLY A 251 -30.08 -1.62 5.02
C GLY A 251 -29.23 -1.65 6.30
N LYS A 252 -27.96 -2.04 6.21
CA LYS A 252 -27.06 -2.01 7.37
C LYS A 252 -26.56 -0.60 7.65
N PRO A 253 -26.26 -0.21 8.91
CA PRO A 253 -25.64 1.07 9.22
C PRO A 253 -24.35 1.27 8.41
N ALA A 254 -24.21 2.42 7.73
CA ALA A 254 -23.04 2.73 6.91
C ALA A 254 -21.85 3.22 7.75
N LEU A 255 -22.10 3.84 8.90
CA LEU A 255 -21.10 4.37 9.82
C LEU A 255 -21.21 3.69 11.19
N GLY A 256 -20.07 3.54 11.86
CA GLY A 256 -20.00 3.05 13.25
C GLY A 256 -20.17 1.53 13.44
N LEU A 257 -20.63 0.78 12.45
CA LEU A 257 -20.80 -0.66 12.57
C LEU A 257 -19.45 -1.37 12.66
N LYS A 258 -19.23 -2.10 13.76
CA LYS A 258 -18.04 -2.94 13.95
C LYS A 258 -18.21 -4.25 13.17
N THR A 259 -17.54 -4.36 12.02
CA THR A 259 -17.64 -5.52 11.12
C THR A 259 -16.62 -6.61 11.41
N ARG A 260 -15.57 -6.32 12.19
CA ARG A 260 -14.57 -7.33 12.58
C ARG A 260 -15.21 -8.39 13.48
N LYS A 261 -15.05 -9.66 13.12
CA LYS A 261 -15.53 -10.79 13.96
C LYS A 261 -14.80 -10.80 15.30
N LYS A 262 -15.53 -11.05 16.42
CA LYS A 262 -14.95 -11.13 17.76
C LYS A 262 -13.85 -12.19 17.83
N ASN A 263 -14.09 -13.38 17.32
CA ASN A 263 -13.17 -14.52 17.35
C ASN A 263 -12.27 -14.59 16.09
N ASN A 264 -11.65 -13.50 15.70
CA ASN A 264 -10.70 -13.51 14.58
C ASN A 264 -9.37 -14.13 15.02
N LYS A 265 -8.87 -15.14 14.27
CA LYS A 265 -7.60 -15.83 14.56
C LYS A 265 -6.41 -14.89 14.76
N SER A 266 -6.39 -13.76 14.04
CA SER A 266 -5.33 -12.76 14.16
C SER A 266 -5.33 -11.98 15.49
N ASN A 267 -6.39 -12.09 16.31
CA ASN A 267 -6.45 -11.41 17.61
C ASN A 267 -5.32 -11.85 18.55
N LYS A 268 -4.92 -13.13 18.48
CA LYS A 268 -3.81 -13.67 19.28
C LYS A 268 -2.46 -12.95 19.08
N MET A 269 -2.30 -12.33 17.89
CA MET A 269 -1.06 -11.64 17.52
C MET A 269 -1.14 -10.12 17.71
N ILE A 270 -2.27 -9.57 18.15
CA ILE A 270 -2.45 -8.13 18.37
C ILE A 270 -2.32 -7.85 19.87
N VAL A 271 -1.32 -7.07 20.23
CA VAL A 271 -1.09 -6.63 21.62
C VAL A 271 -2.00 -5.44 21.96
N ARG A 272 -2.02 -4.45 21.07
CA ARG A 272 -2.77 -3.21 21.24
C ARG A 272 -3.37 -2.77 19.92
N ARG A 273 -4.63 -2.36 19.93
CA ARG A 273 -5.31 -1.83 18.75
C ARG A 273 -4.93 -0.38 18.46
N ARG A 274 -5.31 0.11 17.27
CA ARG A 274 -5.08 1.48 16.82
C ARG A 274 -5.72 2.56 17.73
N ASP A 275 -6.80 2.22 18.43
CA ASP A 275 -7.49 3.08 19.40
C ASP A 275 -6.84 3.08 20.79
N GLY A 276 -5.70 2.44 20.93
CA GLY A 276 -4.95 2.37 22.15
C GLY A 276 -5.46 1.36 23.18
N LYS A 277 -6.56 0.66 22.90
CA LYS A 277 -7.13 -0.34 23.80
C LYS A 277 -6.42 -1.69 23.62
N ALA A 278 -6.08 -2.33 24.73
CA ALA A 278 -5.67 -3.72 24.72
C ALA A 278 -6.85 -4.58 24.20
N LEU A 279 -6.54 -5.65 23.48
CA LEU A 279 -7.57 -6.67 23.20
C LEU A 279 -7.90 -7.37 24.52
N ALA A 280 -9.15 -7.28 24.93
CA ALA A 280 -9.66 -8.15 25.99
C ALA A 280 -9.35 -9.60 25.59
N LYS A 281 -8.61 -10.29 26.45
CA LYS A 281 -8.29 -11.71 26.31
C LYS A 281 -9.56 -12.56 26.38
#